data_f33ed4bc74b16df9ec77819364aa7c78
#
_entry.id   f33ed4bc74b16df9ec77819364aa7c78
#
_cell.length_a   1.000
_cell.length_b   1.000
_cell.length_c   1.000
_cell.angle_alpha   90.00
_cell.angle_beta   90.00
_cell.angle_gamma   90.00
#
_symmetry.space_group_name_H-M   'P 1'
#
loop_
_entity.id
_entity.type
_entity.pdbx_description
1 polymer ?
#
loop_
_entity_poly.entity_id
_entity_poly.type
_entity_poly.pdbx_seq_one_letter_code
_entity_poly.pdbx_strand_id
1 'polypeptide(L)'
;MTDLQQKFLIRPARPEDAPLLEDVLMRTYEGTWMPEMTAERDRQFRASGKTTQYVRTRGQLFLVCEVDGVLAGMADWENDFIWALHVHPARQGLGVGGALLARAEAAIRGAGFGRARLETDSFNQRSRQFYGKHGYAEIDTYPDEEWDSGFTTILMEKQFRT
;
A
#
# COMPACT_ATOMS: atom_id res chain seq x y z
N MET A 1 19.24 -21.09 22.45
CA MET A 1 19.01 -20.27 21.25
C MET A 1 17.76 -19.44 21.46
N THR A 2 17.93 -18.16 21.60
CA THR A 2 16.80 -17.26 21.63
C THR A 2 16.29 -17.10 20.17
N ASP A 3 15.09 -17.57 19.94
CA ASP A 3 14.35 -17.23 18.73
C ASP A 3 14.22 -15.71 18.72
N LEU A 4 14.99 -15.07 17.83
CA LEU A 4 14.85 -13.65 17.59
C LEU A 4 13.58 -13.46 16.74
N GLN A 5 12.41 -13.57 17.39
CA GLN A 5 11.17 -13.23 16.74
C GLN A 5 11.19 -11.74 16.45
N GLN A 6 11.06 -11.40 15.15
CA GLN A 6 10.91 -10.02 14.73
C GLN A 6 9.66 -9.43 15.38
N LYS A 7 9.84 -8.28 16.02
CA LYS A 7 8.73 -7.59 16.67
C LYS A 7 8.05 -6.65 15.68
N PHE A 8 6.81 -6.98 15.36
CA PHE A 8 5.93 -6.08 14.60
C PHE A 8 5.13 -5.24 15.58
N LEU A 9 5.12 -3.95 15.36
CA LEU A 9 4.23 -3.02 16.05
C LEU A 9 3.40 -2.31 14.99
N ILE A 10 2.08 -2.53 15.05
CA ILE A 10 1.14 -1.83 14.16
C ILE A 10 0.45 -0.76 15.00
N ARG A 11 0.49 0.47 14.53
CA ARG A 11 -0.04 1.63 15.24
C ARG A 11 -0.51 2.71 14.28
N PRO A 12 -1.36 3.63 14.74
CA PRO A 12 -1.67 4.82 13.95
C PRO A 12 -0.42 5.66 13.69
N ALA A 13 -0.37 6.30 12.52
CA ALA A 13 0.71 7.21 12.20
C ALA A 13 0.68 8.46 13.08
N ARG A 14 1.84 9.04 13.33
CA ARG A 14 2.03 10.28 14.08
C ARG A 14 2.59 11.35 13.15
N PRO A 15 2.40 12.64 13.46
CA PRO A 15 2.95 13.71 12.61
C PRO A 15 4.45 13.59 12.35
N GLU A 16 5.22 13.14 13.33
CA GLU A 16 6.67 12.95 13.20
C GLU A 16 7.07 11.80 12.26
N ASP A 17 6.13 10.94 11.88
CA ASP A 17 6.40 9.85 10.93
C ASP A 17 6.50 10.35 9.49
N ALA A 18 6.05 11.56 9.19
CA ALA A 18 5.93 12.05 7.82
C ALA A 18 7.17 11.86 6.94
N PRO A 19 8.40 12.20 7.39
CA PRO A 19 9.58 11.96 6.56
C PRO A 19 9.82 10.49 6.26
N LEU A 20 9.55 9.60 7.23
CA LEU A 20 9.72 8.15 7.07
C LEU A 20 8.66 7.58 6.15
N LEU A 21 7.43 8.09 6.23
CA LEU A 21 6.35 7.69 5.33
C LEU A 21 6.64 8.08 3.89
N GLU A 22 7.13 9.30 3.67
CA GLU A 22 7.54 9.74 2.35
C GLU A 22 8.67 8.86 1.80
N ASP A 23 9.62 8.47 2.65
CA ASP A 23 10.70 7.57 2.24
C ASP A 23 10.16 6.20 1.82
N VAL A 24 9.28 5.59 2.60
CA VAL A 24 8.65 4.30 2.25
C VAL A 24 7.97 4.40 0.90
N LEU A 25 7.15 5.43 0.69
CA LEU A 25 6.40 5.61 -0.55
C LEU A 25 7.33 5.84 -1.73
N MET A 26 8.39 6.64 -1.57
CA MET A 26 9.34 6.89 -2.64
C MET A 26 10.20 5.66 -2.96
N ARG A 27 10.61 4.89 -1.95
CA ARG A 27 11.36 3.65 -2.20
C ARG A 27 10.50 2.62 -2.94
N THR A 28 9.22 2.52 -2.58
CA THR A 28 8.28 1.64 -3.28
C THR A 28 8.08 2.12 -4.72
N TYR A 29 7.90 3.43 -4.91
CA TYR A 29 7.79 4.01 -6.25
C TYR A 29 9.00 3.66 -7.12
N GLU A 30 10.20 3.85 -6.59
CA GLU A 30 11.43 3.60 -7.34
C GLU A 30 11.61 2.12 -7.71
N GLY A 31 11.16 1.22 -6.84
CA GLY A 31 11.28 -0.22 -7.07
C GLY A 31 10.18 -0.81 -7.95
N THR A 32 9.02 -0.20 -8.00
CA THR A 32 7.83 -0.78 -8.64
C THR A 32 7.42 -0.05 -9.91
N TRP A 33 7.24 1.27 -9.83
CA TRP A 33 6.68 2.04 -10.96
C TRP A 33 7.74 2.65 -11.84
N MET A 34 8.78 3.20 -11.25
CA MET A 34 9.84 3.89 -11.99
C MET A 34 10.43 3.04 -13.12
N PRO A 35 10.71 1.73 -12.93
CA PRO A 35 11.26 0.90 -14.01
C PRO A 35 10.31 0.75 -15.21
N GLU A 36 9.02 0.99 -15.03
CA GLU A 36 8.00 0.87 -16.06
C GLU A 36 7.69 2.21 -16.72
N MET A 37 8.37 3.28 -16.31
CA MET A 37 8.09 4.65 -16.75
C MET A 37 9.21 5.18 -17.64
N THR A 38 8.87 6.15 -18.50
CA THR A 38 9.88 6.94 -19.20
C THR A 38 10.59 7.87 -18.25
N ALA A 39 11.80 8.28 -18.60
CA ALA A 39 12.56 9.25 -17.79
C ALA A 39 11.79 10.57 -17.62
N GLU A 40 11.04 10.98 -18.65
CA GLU A 40 10.24 12.21 -18.58
C GLU A 40 9.09 12.07 -17.59
N ARG A 41 8.36 10.96 -17.60
CA ARG A 41 7.28 10.72 -16.65
C ARG A 41 7.80 10.65 -15.21
N ASP A 42 8.96 10.05 -15.02
CA ASP A 42 9.62 10.02 -13.69
C ASP A 42 9.95 11.44 -13.22
N ARG A 43 10.52 12.28 -14.10
CA ARG A 43 10.79 13.67 -13.76
C ARG A 43 9.52 14.43 -13.39
N GLN A 44 8.46 14.24 -14.17
CA GLN A 44 7.15 14.89 -13.93
C GLN A 44 6.57 14.45 -12.59
N PHE A 45 6.63 13.16 -12.29
CA PHE A 45 6.13 12.63 -11.02
C PHE A 45 6.88 13.25 -9.83
N ARG A 46 8.22 13.25 -9.90
CA ARG A 46 9.03 13.82 -8.82
C ARG A 46 8.80 15.32 -8.64
N ALA A 47 8.65 16.04 -9.74
CA ALA A 47 8.40 17.49 -9.72
C ALA A 47 6.99 17.81 -9.21
N SER A 48 6.03 16.90 -9.32
CA SER A 48 4.64 17.13 -8.92
C SER A 48 4.45 17.26 -7.42
N GLY A 49 5.34 16.67 -6.62
CA GLY A 49 5.22 16.66 -5.15
C GLY A 49 4.03 15.85 -4.64
N LYS A 50 3.50 14.96 -5.44
CA LYS A 50 2.29 14.18 -5.10
C LYS A 50 2.48 13.32 -3.85
N THR A 51 3.67 12.72 -3.68
CA THR A 51 3.96 11.90 -2.51
C THR A 51 3.91 12.72 -1.23
N THR A 52 4.57 13.87 -1.22
CA THR A 52 4.55 14.78 -0.08
C THR A 52 3.13 15.26 0.20
N GLN A 53 2.39 15.63 -0.84
CA GLN A 53 1.02 16.08 -0.70
C GLN A 53 0.11 14.99 -0.14
N TYR A 54 0.28 13.75 -0.59
CA TYR A 54 -0.49 12.61 -0.11
C TYR A 54 -0.26 12.38 1.39
N VAL A 55 1.00 12.36 1.82
CA VAL A 55 1.34 12.20 3.25
C VAL A 55 0.80 13.38 4.06
N ARG A 56 0.91 14.61 3.53
CA ARG A 56 0.43 15.80 4.23
C ARG A 56 -1.09 15.78 4.42
N THR A 57 -1.84 15.34 3.40
CA THR A 57 -3.30 15.35 3.43
C THR A 57 -3.89 14.17 4.20
N ARG A 58 -3.31 12.97 4.06
CA ARG A 58 -3.88 11.75 4.61
C ARG A 58 -2.98 11.01 5.59
N GLY A 59 -1.74 11.41 5.75
CA GLY A 59 -0.76 10.67 6.55
C GLY A 59 -1.22 10.38 7.98
N GLN A 60 -1.96 11.28 8.59
CA GLN A 60 -2.50 11.09 9.95
C GLN A 60 -3.57 9.99 10.03
N LEU A 61 -4.12 9.56 8.90
CA LEU A 61 -5.10 8.47 8.83
C LEU A 61 -4.42 7.11 8.60
N PHE A 62 -3.13 7.10 8.29
CA PHE A 62 -2.42 5.87 7.98
C PHE A 62 -2.28 4.97 9.20
N LEU A 63 -2.31 3.68 8.94
CA LEU A 63 -1.84 2.68 9.88
C LEU A 63 -0.42 2.32 9.46
N VAL A 64 0.51 2.29 10.40
CA VAL A 64 1.92 1.98 10.11
C VAL A 64 2.36 0.73 10.83
N CYS A 65 3.36 0.06 10.25
CA CYS A 65 3.99 -1.11 10.86
C CYS A 65 5.46 -0.82 11.07
N GLU A 66 5.92 -0.99 12.31
CA GLU A 66 7.35 -0.98 12.65
C GLU A 66 7.83 -2.42 12.77
N VAL A 67 9.02 -2.67 12.26
CA VAL A 67 9.74 -3.93 12.46
C VAL A 67 10.99 -3.60 13.27
N ASP A 68 11.08 -4.16 14.47
CA ASP A 68 12.21 -3.91 15.38
C ASP A 68 12.48 -2.42 15.58
N GLY A 69 11.41 -1.63 15.72
CA GLY A 69 11.49 -0.19 15.96
C GLY A 69 11.69 0.67 14.71
N VAL A 70 11.73 0.08 13.52
CA VAL A 70 11.92 0.80 12.25
C VAL A 70 10.62 0.77 11.45
N LEU A 71 10.16 1.94 11.01
CA LEU A 71 8.95 2.05 10.20
C LEU A 71 9.17 1.33 8.86
N ALA A 72 8.37 0.28 8.63
CA ALA A 72 8.57 -0.63 7.49
C ALA A 72 7.46 -0.56 6.45
N GLY A 73 6.27 -0.11 6.82
CA GLY A 73 5.16 -0.08 5.89
C GLY A 73 3.98 0.72 6.39
N MET A 74 3.00 0.91 5.51
CA MET A 74 1.80 1.67 5.81
C MET A 74 0.59 1.13 5.05
N ALA A 75 -0.60 1.39 5.58
CA ALA A 75 -1.87 1.14 4.91
C ALA A 75 -2.77 2.36 5.06
N ASP A 76 -3.53 2.66 4.02
CA ASP A 76 -4.53 3.72 4.00
C ASP A 76 -5.80 3.18 3.35
N TRP A 77 -6.94 3.38 4.00
CA TRP A 77 -8.23 2.96 3.47
C TRP A 77 -9.30 3.93 3.89
N GLU A 78 -10.40 3.92 3.16
CA GLU A 78 -11.59 4.70 3.45
C GLU A 78 -12.80 3.89 3.02
N ASN A 79 -13.78 3.73 3.91
CA ASN A 79 -14.94 2.87 3.68
C ASN A 79 -14.48 1.44 3.36
N ASP A 80 -14.90 0.87 2.22
CA ASP A 80 -14.50 -0.47 1.79
C ASP A 80 -13.28 -0.48 0.87
N PHE A 81 -12.66 0.67 0.61
CA PHE A 81 -11.60 0.81 -0.39
C PHE A 81 -10.24 1.04 0.25
N ILE A 82 -9.28 0.19 -0.12
CA ILE A 82 -7.90 0.31 0.31
C ILE A 82 -7.15 1.14 -0.73
N TRP A 83 -6.78 2.37 -0.35
CA TRP A 83 -6.10 3.32 -1.22
C TRP A 83 -4.63 3.00 -1.43
N ALA A 84 -3.97 2.50 -0.39
CA ALA A 84 -2.54 2.24 -0.43
C ALA A 84 -2.15 1.17 0.58
N LEU A 85 -1.20 0.34 0.19
CA LEU A 85 -0.53 -0.63 1.05
C LEU A 85 0.90 -0.74 0.53
N HIS A 86 1.84 -0.19 1.27
CA HIS A 86 3.24 -0.14 0.86
C HIS A 86 4.14 -0.71 1.92
N VAL A 87 5.12 -1.50 1.50
CA VAL A 87 6.17 -2.03 2.38
C VAL A 87 7.51 -1.61 1.81
N HIS A 88 8.35 -1.02 2.64
CA HIS A 88 9.71 -0.63 2.24
C HIS A 88 10.42 -1.84 1.62
N PRO A 89 11.08 -1.68 0.45
CA PRO A 89 11.73 -2.82 -0.23
C PRO A 89 12.70 -3.59 0.67
N ALA A 90 13.39 -2.92 1.57
CA ALA A 90 14.32 -3.57 2.50
C ALA A 90 13.62 -4.43 3.57
N ARG A 91 12.30 -4.31 3.70
CA ARG A 91 11.51 -5.01 4.73
C ARG A 91 10.46 -5.94 4.12
N GLN A 92 10.48 -6.15 2.81
CA GLN A 92 9.57 -7.08 2.15
C GLN A 92 9.98 -8.53 2.46
N GLY A 93 9.00 -9.43 2.36
CA GLY A 93 9.23 -10.84 2.66
C GLY A 93 9.18 -11.20 4.15
N LEU A 94 8.85 -10.25 5.03
CA LEU A 94 8.78 -10.46 6.48
C LEU A 94 7.36 -10.60 7.01
N GLY A 95 6.34 -10.46 6.14
CA GLY A 95 4.93 -10.53 6.55
C GLY A 95 4.31 -9.19 6.92
N VAL A 96 4.99 -8.07 6.71
CA VAL A 96 4.48 -6.73 7.03
C VAL A 96 3.22 -6.42 6.23
N GLY A 97 3.23 -6.68 4.91
CA GLY A 97 2.08 -6.43 4.05
C GLY A 97 0.85 -7.21 4.48
N GLY A 98 1.01 -8.50 4.78
CA GLY A 98 -0.10 -9.34 5.26
C GLY A 98 -0.66 -8.87 6.59
N ALA A 99 0.21 -8.43 7.51
CA ALA A 99 -0.21 -7.94 8.81
C ALA A 99 -1.00 -6.63 8.69
N LEU A 100 -0.53 -5.69 7.85
CA LEU A 100 -1.24 -4.44 7.58
C LEU A 100 -2.58 -4.69 6.90
N LEU A 101 -2.60 -5.59 5.91
CA LEU A 101 -3.82 -5.93 5.18
C LEU A 101 -4.87 -6.53 6.13
N ALA A 102 -4.47 -7.43 7.00
CA ALA A 102 -5.37 -8.05 7.97
C ALA A 102 -6.00 -7.00 8.90
N ARG A 103 -5.23 -6.02 9.33
CA ARG A 103 -5.73 -4.94 10.19
C ARG A 103 -6.68 -4.01 9.43
N ALA A 104 -6.36 -3.68 8.18
CA ALA A 104 -7.25 -2.88 7.33
C ALA A 104 -8.58 -3.61 7.10
N GLU A 105 -8.52 -4.89 6.76
CA GLU A 105 -9.73 -5.70 6.57
C GLU A 105 -10.58 -5.79 7.83
N ALA A 106 -9.95 -5.97 8.98
CA ALA A 106 -10.66 -6.00 10.26
C ALA A 106 -11.38 -4.69 10.53
N ALA A 107 -10.74 -3.56 10.24
CA ALA A 107 -11.34 -2.24 10.42
C ALA A 107 -12.50 -2.00 9.44
N ILE A 108 -12.33 -2.38 8.18
CA ILE A 108 -13.38 -2.26 7.15
C ILE A 108 -14.59 -3.10 7.55
N ARG A 109 -14.35 -4.32 7.97
CA ARG A 109 -15.37 -5.24 8.43
C ARG A 109 -16.09 -4.73 9.67
N GLY A 110 -15.32 -4.23 10.63
CA GLY A 110 -15.86 -3.64 11.86
C GLY A 110 -16.71 -2.40 11.61
N ALA A 111 -16.47 -1.70 10.51
CA ALA A 111 -17.27 -0.56 10.10
C ALA A 111 -18.58 -0.96 9.40
N GLY A 112 -18.82 -2.27 9.20
CA GLY A 112 -20.06 -2.80 8.64
C GLY A 112 -20.04 -3.12 7.16
N PHE A 113 -18.87 -3.02 6.52
CA PHE A 113 -18.77 -3.35 5.09
C PHE A 113 -18.58 -4.86 4.90
N GLY A 114 -19.22 -5.40 3.86
CA GLY A 114 -19.17 -6.83 3.55
C GLY A 114 -18.05 -7.24 2.61
N ARG A 115 -17.23 -6.27 2.19
CA ARG A 115 -16.15 -6.52 1.23
C ARG A 115 -15.06 -5.48 1.39
N ALA A 116 -13.87 -5.80 0.86
CA ALA A 116 -12.80 -4.83 0.64
C ALA A 116 -12.46 -4.77 -0.84
N ARG A 117 -12.14 -3.59 -1.35
CA ARG A 117 -11.74 -3.37 -2.74
C ARG A 117 -10.44 -2.60 -2.78
N LEU A 118 -9.70 -2.81 -3.84
CA LEU A 118 -8.46 -2.07 -4.09
C LEU A 118 -8.14 -2.06 -5.58
N GLU A 119 -7.21 -1.21 -5.96
CA GLU A 119 -6.70 -1.17 -7.32
C GLU A 119 -5.22 -1.50 -7.32
N THR A 120 -4.77 -2.19 -8.37
CA THR A 120 -3.37 -2.46 -8.64
C THR A 120 -3.11 -2.33 -10.14
N ASP A 121 -1.85 -2.28 -10.53
CA ASP A 121 -1.50 -2.15 -11.95
C ASP A 121 -1.30 -3.52 -12.59
N SER A 122 -1.71 -3.65 -13.85
CA SER A 122 -1.66 -4.92 -14.57
C SER A 122 -0.23 -5.46 -14.71
N PHE A 123 0.79 -4.60 -14.76
CA PHE A 123 2.18 -5.02 -14.84
C PHE A 123 2.72 -5.57 -13.52
N ASN A 124 2.08 -5.23 -12.41
CA ASN A 124 2.60 -5.54 -11.08
C ASN A 124 2.22 -6.97 -10.65
N GLN A 125 2.95 -7.94 -11.18
CA GLN A 125 2.70 -9.37 -10.91
C GLN A 125 2.81 -9.69 -9.42
N ARG A 126 3.76 -9.09 -8.74
CA ARG A 126 3.97 -9.32 -7.31
C ARG A 126 2.75 -8.91 -6.48
N SER A 127 2.22 -7.73 -6.76
CA SER A 127 1.03 -7.22 -6.09
C SER A 127 -0.20 -8.08 -6.39
N ARG A 128 -0.39 -8.43 -7.67
CA ARG A 128 -1.51 -9.28 -8.10
C ARG A 128 -1.49 -10.63 -7.40
N GLN A 129 -0.33 -11.26 -7.32
CA GLN A 129 -0.15 -12.54 -6.64
C GLN A 129 -0.38 -12.41 -5.13
N PHE A 130 0.14 -11.34 -4.53
CA PHE A 130 -0.03 -11.07 -3.11
C PHE A 130 -1.52 -10.95 -2.75
N TYR A 131 -2.25 -10.12 -3.46
CA TYR A 131 -3.68 -9.95 -3.18
C TYR A 131 -4.49 -11.20 -3.54
N GLY A 132 -4.15 -11.88 -4.64
CA GLY A 132 -4.81 -13.15 -4.99
C GLY A 132 -4.66 -14.19 -3.89
N LYS A 133 -3.47 -14.31 -3.32
CA LYS A 133 -3.19 -15.21 -2.20
C LYS A 133 -4.00 -14.86 -0.96
N HIS A 134 -4.33 -13.58 -0.76
CA HIS A 134 -5.13 -13.12 0.37
C HIS A 134 -6.63 -13.09 0.10
N GLY A 135 -7.07 -13.69 -1.01
CA GLY A 135 -8.49 -13.87 -1.27
C GLY A 135 -9.14 -12.83 -2.17
N TYR A 136 -8.35 -11.97 -2.81
CA TYR A 136 -8.86 -10.96 -3.74
C TYR A 136 -8.96 -11.54 -5.14
N ALA A 137 -10.06 -11.26 -5.82
CA ALA A 137 -10.28 -11.60 -7.23
C ALA A 137 -10.19 -10.35 -8.08
N GLU A 138 -9.62 -10.50 -9.29
CA GLU A 138 -9.62 -9.43 -10.29
C GLU A 138 -11.00 -9.37 -10.93
N ILE A 139 -11.70 -8.22 -10.78
CA ILE A 139 -13.09 -8.10 -11.23
C ILE A 139 -13.28 -7.12 -12.37
N ASP A 140 -12.35 -6.21 -12.61
CA ASP A 140 -12.44 -5.25 -13.70
C ASP A 140 -11.05 -4.74 -14.08
N THR A 141 -10.92 -4.22 -15.31
CA THR A 141 -9.71 -3.58 -15.80
C THR A 141 -10.08 -2.34 -16.59
N TYR A 142 -9.32 -1.28 -16.41
CA TYR A 142 -9.54 -0.01 -17.11
C TYR A 142 -8.24 0.79 -17.19
N PRO A 143 -8.14 1.76 -18.12
CA PRO A 143 -6.98 2.64 -18.13
C PRO A 143 -6.89 3.46 -16.86
N ASP A 144 -5.66 3.71 -16.40
CA ASP A 144 -5.45 4.60 -15.26
C ASP A 144 -5.75 6.04 -15.65
N GLU A 145 -6.87 6.54 -15.20
CA GLU A 145 -7.32 7.91 -15.46
C GLU A 145 -6.84 8.89 -14.38
N GLU A 146 -6.66 8.38 -13.17
CA GLU A 146 -6.30 9.22 -12.02
C GLU A 146 -4.90 9.83 -12.15
N TRP A 147 -3.95 9.05 -12.63
CA TRP A 147 -2.55 9.46 -12.76
C TRP A 147 -2.12 9.73 -14.20
N ASP A 148 -2.99 9.42 -15.16
CA ASP A 148 -2.68 9.48 -16.59
C ASP A 148 -1.30 8.84 -16.91
N SER A 149 -1.03 7.73 -16.25
CA SER A 149 0.26 7.05 -16.31
C SER A 149 0.47 6.25 -17.59
N GLY A 150 -0.60 5.96 -18.32
CA GLY A 150 -0.59 5.03 -19.44
C GLY A 150 -0.66 3.57 -19.01
N PHE A 151 -0.72 3.30 -17.71
CA PHE A 151 -0.85 1.94 -17.17
C PHE A 151 -2.31 1.48 -17.21
N THR A 152 -2.50 0.17 -17.13
CA THR A 152 -3.82 -0.44 -16.98
C THR A 152 -4.03 -0.78 -15.51
N THR A 153 -5.15 -0.32 -14.97
CA THR A 153 -5.54 -0.57 -13.58
C THR A 153 -6.41 -1.82 -13.51
N ILE A 154 -6.20 -2.62 -12.48
CA ILE A 154 -7.02 -3.78 -12.16
C ILE A 154 -7.73 -3.51 -10.84
N LEU A 155 -9.07 -3.60 -10.87
CA LEU A 155 -9.88 -3.54 -9.66
C LEU A 155 -9.96 -4.94 -9.07
N MET A 156 -9.63 -5.07 -7.79
CA MET A 156 -9.69 -6.33 -7.06
C MET A 156 -10.65 -6.24 -5.89
N GLU A 157 -11.28 -7.34 -5.57
CA GLU A 157 -12.30 -7.39 -4.52
C GLU A 157 -12.22 -8.67 -3.72
N LYS A 158 -12.40 -8.54 -2.41
CA LYS A 158 -12.54 -9.67 -1.50
C LYS A 158 -13.86 -9.56 -0.76
N GLN A 159 -14.69 -10.58 -0.88
CA GLN A 159 -15.93 -10.70 -0.11
C GLN A 159 -15.60 -11.25 1.26
N PHE A 160 -16.10 -10.60 2.30
CA PHE A 160 -15.97 -11.13 3.66
C PHE A 160 -17.06 -12.18 3.89
N ARG A 161 -16.67 -13.27 4.49
CA ARG A 161 -17.64 -14.30 4.86
C ARG A 161 -18.31 -13.91 6.17
N THR A 162 -19.63 -14.09 6.19
CA THR A 162 -20.43 -13.92 7.41
C THR A 162 -20.20 -15.06 8.38
#